data_b4f0f602e72961a99a6c44bdc77cf031
#
_entry.id   b4f0f602e72961a99a6c44bdc77cf031
#
_cell.length_a   1.000
_cell.length_b   1.000
_cell.length_c   1.000
_cell.angle_alpha   90.00
_cell.angle_beta   90.00
_cell.angle_gamma   90.00
#
_symmetry.space_group_name_H-M   'P 1'
#
loop_
_entity.id
_entity.type
_entity.pdbx_description
1 polymer ?
#
loop_
_entity_poly.entity_id
_entity_poly.type
_entity_poly.pdbx_seq_one_letter_code
_entity_poly.pdbx_strand_id
1 'polypeptide(L)'
;MTLSSLVLFLTLLVPSLIIGGMELCSGSAGIPGTPGAPGLPGRDGRDGVKGDPGPPGPMGPPGGMPGLPGRDGLTGAPGSVGERGEKGEKGERGPPGLPAYLDEELQSVLQDFRQRILQSMGVLNLQGTMLQVGEKIFSTNGQSTNFQGINETCAKAGGSIATPRNAEENSAIMSLVQKYNTYAYLGITEGKPPGKFYYLNGSPVEYTNWYSGEPAGKGRESCVEMYKDGTWNDRSCLQYRLTICEF
;
A
#
# COMPACT_ATOMS: atom_id res chain seq x y z
N MET A 1 -1.54 -23.61 30.31
CA MET A 1 -0.88 -23.92 29.03
C MET A 1 -0.13 -22.68 28.62
N THR A 2 1.17 -22.76 28.45
CA THR A 2 2.03 -21.60 28.15
C THR A 2 1.92 -21.20 26.69
N LEU A 3 2.13 -19.94 26.39
CA LEU A 3 2.10 -19.36 25.02
C LEU A 3 2.94 -20.15 24.01
N SER A 4 4.01 -20.81 24.46
CA SER A 4 4.83 -21.72 23.65
C SER A 4 4.07 -22.90 23.05
N SER A 5 3.07 -23.44 23.74
CA SER A 5 2.27 -24.57 23.22
C SER A 5 1.31 -24.14 22.10
N LEU A 6 0.84 -22.91 22.14
CA LEU A 6 -0.07 -22.38 21.11
C LEU A 6 0.67 -22.09 19.79
N VAL A 7 1.89 -21.56 19.88
CA VAL A 7 2.74 -21.30 18.70
C VAL A 7 3.18 -22.62 18.06
N LEU A 8 3.47 -23.65 18.85
CA LEU A 8 3.84 -24.96 18.30
C LEU A 8 2.65 -25.67 17.59
N PHE A 9 1.42 -25.44 18.07
CA PHE A 9 0.22 -25.97 17.40
C PHE A 9 -0.06 -25.29 16.07
N LEU A 10 0.23 -23.98 15.94
CA LEU A 10 0.05 -23.25 14.67
C LEU A 10 1.06 -23.67 13.60
N THR A 11 2.28 -24.08 13.99
CA THR A 11 3.32 -24.49 13.03
C THR A 11 3.13 -25.93 12.50
N LEU A 12 2.37 -26.77 13.22
CA LEU A 12 2.12 -28.15 12.81
C LEU A 12 0.91 -28.33 11.88
N LEU A 13 0.13 -27.27 11.63
CA LEU A 13 -1.07 -27.31 10.78
C LEU A 13 -0.88 -26.70 9.39
N VAL A 14 0.36 -26.44 8.96
CA VAL A 14 0.65 -26.12 7.57
C VAL A 14 0.81 -27.46 6.81
N PRO A 15 -0.19 -27.90 6.04
CA PRO A 15 0.03 -29.05 5.17
C PRO A 15 1.10 -28.67 4.16
N SER A 16 2.12 -29.51 4.03
CA SER A 16 3.12 -29.45 2.97
C SER A 16 2.39 -29.27 1.64
N LEU A 17 2.61 -28.16 0.97
CA LEU A 17 2.17 -27.93 -0.40
C LEU A 17 2.88 -28.98 -1.27
N ILE A 18 2.19 -30.07 -1.60
CA ILE A 18 2.62 -30.99 -2.65
C ILE A 18 2.40 -30.23 -3.96
N ILE A 19 3.49 -29.86 -4.61
CA ILE A 19 3.48 -29.33 -5.97
C ILE A 19 3.05 -30.48 -6.89
N GLY A 20 1.75 -30.65 -7.06
CA GLY A 20 1.17 -31.51 -8.09
C GLY A 20 1.36 -30.88 -9.44
N GLY A 21 1.71 -31.70 -10.45
CA GLY A 21 2.05 -31.28 -11.80
C GLY A 21 0.98 -30.34 -12.42
N MET A 22 1.47 -29.25 -13.00
CA MET A 22 0.68 -28.24 -13.70
C MET A 22 0.15 -28.82 -15.01
N GLU A 23 -1.13 -29.12 -15.10
CA GLU A 23 -1.80 -29.23 -16.39
C GLU A 23 -2.14 -27.81 -16.89
N LEU A 24 -1.61 -27.51 -18.09
CA LEU A 24 -1.87 -26.22 -18.73
C LEU A 24 -3.35 -26.15 -19.16
N CYS A 25 -4.18 -25.51 -18.39
CA CYS A 25 -5.48 -25.09 -18.88
C CYS A 25 -5.30 -23.85 -19.78
N SER A 26 -5.94 -23.86 -20.97
CA SER A 26 -5.87 -22.75 -21.94
C SER A 26 -6.48 -21.50 -21.31
N GLY A 27 -5.61 -20.57 -20.93
CA GLY A 27 -6.02 -19.26 -20.41
C GLY A 27 -6.78 -18.44 -21.44
N SER A 28 -7.60 -17.52 -20.99
CA SER A 28 -8.23 -16.51 -21.83
C SER A 28 -7.20 -15.76 -22.66
N ALA A 29 -7.55 -15.40 -23.90
CA ALA A 29 -6.66 -14.66 -24.78
C ALA A 29 -6.13 -13.40 -24.09
N GLY A 30 -4.80 -13.23 -24.07
CA GLY A 30 -4.17 -12.04 -23.50
C GLY A 30 -4.66 -10.75 -24.17
N ILE A 31 -4.52 -9.64 -23.48
CA ILE A 31 -4.81 -8.31 -24.02
C ILE A 31 -3.93 -8.09 -25.25
N PRO A 32 -4.49 -7.66 -26.41
CA PRO A 32 -3.70 -7.36 -27.59
C PRO A 32 -2.56 -6.40 -27.27
N GLY A 33 -1.36 -6.69 -27.80
CA GLY A 33 -0.20 -5.79 -27.66
C GLY A 33 -0.49 -4.40 -28.25
N THR A 34 0.19 -3.39 -27.75
CA THR A 34 0.12 -2.04 -28.34
C THR A 34 0.63 -2.07 -29.78
N PRO A 35 0.01 -1.31 -30.70
CA PRO A 35 0.52 -1.20 -32.05
C PRO A 35 2.00 -0.78 -32.10
N GLY A 36 2.78 -1.32 -33.03
CA GLY A 36 4.16 -0.91 -33.25
C GLY A 36 4.28 0.58 -33.59
N ALA A 37 5.42 1.18 -33.29
CA ALA A 37 5.70 2.55 -33.66
C ALA A 37 5.64 2.73 -35.18
N PRO A 38 5.23 3.91 -35.68
CA PRO A 38 5.30 4.22 -37.13
C PRO A 38 6.74 4.05 -37.65
N GLY A 39 6.88 3.57 -38.89
CA GLY A 39 8.17 3.49 -39.57
C GLY A 39 8.82 4.87 -39.68
N LEU A 40 10.14 4.86 -39.73
CA LEU A 40 10.93 6.09 -39.94
C LEU A 40 10.59 6.72 -41.30
N PRO A 41 10.65 8.06 -41.41
CA PRO A 41 10.51 8.74 -42.69
C PRO A 41 11.53 8.21 -43.70
N GLY A 42 11.16 8.15 -44.99
CA GLY A 42 12.08 7.84 -46.08
C GLY A 42 13.26 8.84 -46.12
N ARG A 43 14.35 8.41 -46.65
CA ARG A 43 15.52 9.30 -46.87
C ARG A 43 15.19 10.33 -47.95
N ASP A 44 15.80 11.49 -47.85
CA ASP A 44 15.72 12.54 -48.89
C ASP A 44 16.25 12.00 -50.23
N GLY A 45 15.65 12.48 -51.33
CA GLY A 45 16.12 12.18 -52.68
C GLY A 45 17.58 12.64 -52.90
N ARG A 46 18.28 11.96 -53.82
CA ARG A 46 19.63 12.40 -54.20
C ARG A 46 19.53 13.68 -55.00
N ASP A 47 20.59 14.51 -54.91
CA ASP A 47 20.68 15.70 -55.75
C ASP A 47 20.68 15.31 -57.23
N GLY A 48 20.11 16.18 -58.06
CA GLY A 48 20.12 16.02 -59.52
C GLY A 48 21.52 16.05 -60.09
N VAL A 49 21.72 15.36 -61.22
CA VAL A 49 22.99 15.40 -61.97
C VAL A 49 23.26 16.84 -62.47
N LYS A 50 24.54 17.21 -62.46
CA LYS A 50 24.96 18.51 -63.04
C LYS A 50 24.53 18.57 -64.50
N GLY A 51 23.98 19.72 -64.93
CA GLY A 51 23.62 19.96 -66.33
C GLY A 51 24.83 19.92 -67.27
N ASP A 52 24.56 19.58 -68.55
CA ASP A 52 25.61 19.55 -69.59
C ASP A 52 26.16 20.97 -69.84
N PRO A 53 27.45 21.05 -70.28
CA PRO A 53 28.04 22.34 -70.68
C PRO A 53 27.25 22.99 -71.79
N GLY A 54 27.12 24.30 -71.76
CA GLY A 54 26.47 25.07 -72.85
C GLY A 54 27.17 24.90 -74.22
N PRO A 55 26.48 25.16 -75.31
CA PRO A 55 27.05 25.05 -76.67
C PRO A 55 28.21 26.07 -76.83
N PRO A 56 29.19 25.77 -77.66
CA PRO A 56 30.26 26.71 -78.01
C PRO A 56 29.69 28.02 -78.48
N GLY A 57 30.33 29.12 -78.10
CA GLY A 57 29.98 30.45 -78.61
C GLY A 57 30.11 30.57 -80.13
N PRO A 58 29.42 31.52 -80.82
CA PRO A 58 29.47 31.73 -82.26
C PRO A 58 30.93 32.03 -82.72
N MET A 59 31.24 31.57 -83.90
CA MET A 59 32.55 31.86 -84.52
C MET A 59 32.71 33.33 -84.77
N GLY A 60 33.90 33.90 -84.44
CA GLY A 60 34.19 35.29 -84.71
C GLY A 60 34.30 35.63 -86.20
N PRO A 61 34.26 36.89 -86.62
CA PRO A 61 34.34 37.31 -88.00
C PRO A 61 35.69 36.88 -88.62
N PRO A 62 35.77 36.67 -89.97
CA PRO A 62 37.01 36.29 -90.65
C PRO A 62 38.19 37.20 -90.36
N GLY A 63 39.32 36.68 -89.88
CA GLY A 63 40.46 37.46 -89.47
C GLY A 63 40.59 37.95 -88.08
N GLY A 64 39.54 37.66 -87.23
CA GLY A 64 39.54 37.99 -85.83
C GLY A 64 40.06 36.87 -84.97
N MET A 65 40.38 37.19 -83.69
CA MET A 65 40.73 36.17 -82.69
C MET A 65 39.54 35.21 -82.45
N PRO A 66 39.89 33.93 -82.18
CA PRO A 66 38.82 32.96 -81.79
C PRO A 66 37.86 33.52 -80.73
N GLY A 67 36.56 33.28 -80.93
CA GLY A 67 35.63 33.62 -79.96
C GLY A 67 35.89 32.97 -78.60
N LEU A 68 35.47 33.68 -77.54
CA LEU A 68 35.61 33.18 -76.17
C LEU A 68 34.79 31.88 -75.99
N PRO A 69 35.28 30.95 -75.14
CA PRO A 69 34.55 29.71 -74.87
C PRO A 69 33.09 30.09 -74.37
N GLY A 70 32.15 29.26 -74.79
CA GLY A 70 30.78 29.36 -74.28
C GLY A 70 30.71 29.34 -72.73
N ARG A 71 29.72 29.99 -72.20
CA ARG A 71 29.51 29.98 -70.74
C ARG A 71 29.15 28.57 -70.30
N ASP A 72 29.54 28.23 -69.09
CA ASP A 72 29.12 26.94 -68.47
C ASP A 72 27.59 26.81 -68.52
N GLY A 73 27.11 25.58 -68.70
CA GLY A 73 25.73 25.26 -68.66
C GLY A 73 25.11 25.61 -67.30
N LEU A 74 23.82 25.91 -67.27
CA LEU A 74 23.08 26.13 -66.02
C LEU A 74 23.14 24.90 -65.15
N THR A 75 23.19 25.07 -63.87
CA THR A 75 23.12 23.97 -62.89
C THR A 75 21.81 23.23 -63.11
N GLY A 76 21.86 21.89 -63.16
CA GLY A 76 20.68 21.06 -63.29
C GLY A 76 19.65 21.34 -62.21
N ALA A 77 18.42 21.07 -62.50
CA ALA A 77 17.34 21.20 -61.54
C ALA A 77 17.58 20.28 -60.34
N PRO A 78 17.20 20.68 -59.14
CA PRO A 78 17.26 19.79 -57.98
C PRO A 78 16.54 18.47 -58.25
N GLY A 79 17.05 17.38 -57.74
CA GLY A 79 16.45 16.06 -57.83
C GLY A 79 15.06 16.06 -57.21
N SER A 80 14.19 15.15 -57.68
CA SER A 80 12.89 14.93 -57.07
C SER A 80 12.98 14.48 -55.62
N VAL A 81 12.10 14.93 -54.78
CA VAL A 81 11.97 14.46 -53.39
C VAL A 81 11.85 12.93 -53.37
N GLY A 82 12.61 12.25 -52.55
CA GLY A 82 12.56 10.79 -52.43
C GLY A 82 11.16 10.30 -52.03
N GLU A 83 10.86 9.10 -52.43
CA GLU A 83 9.60 8.47 -52.05
C GLU A 83 9.48 8.32 -50.51
N ARG A 84 8.28 8.47 -50.01
CA ARG A 84 8.02 8.28 -48.59
C ARG A 84 8.37 6.82 -48.24
N GLY A 85 9.12 6.63 -47.14
CA GLY A 85 9.43 5.33 -46.57
C GLY A 85 8.18 4.49 -46.34
N GLU A 86 8.31 3.20 -46.45
CA GLU A 86 7.23 2.25 -46.21
C GLU A 86 6.74 2.38 -44.76
N LYS A 87 5.46 2.10 -44.57
CA LYS A 87 4.88 2.07 -43.23
C LYS A 87 5.54 0.96 -42.41
N GLY A 88 5.98 1.27 -41.17
CA GLY A 88 6.57 0.27 -40.29
C GLY A 88 5.65 -0.93 -40.09
N GLU A 89 6.25 -2.06 -39.87
CA GLU A 89 5.52 -3.31 -39.59
C GLU A 89 4.65 -3.17 -38.35
N LYS A 90 3.56 -3.93 -38.32
CA LYS A 90 2.68 -3.99 -37.17
C LYS A 90 3.44 -4.59 -36.00
N GLY A 91 3.40 -3.96 -34.81
CA GLY A 91 4.02 -4.48 -33.59
C GLY A 91 3.59 -5.93 -33.31
N GLU A 92 4.49 -6.67 -32.69
CA GLU A 92 4.22 -8.04 -32.27
C GLU A 92 3.05 -8.08 -31.28
N ARG A 93 2.35 -9.20 -31.27
CA ARG A 93 1.25 -9.43 -30.32
C ARG A 93 1.84 -9.45 -28.90
N GLY A 94 1.22 -8.75 -27.96
CA GLY A 94 1.60 -8.79 -26.56
C GLY A 94 1.59 -10.23 -25.98
N PRO A 95 2.33 -10.48 -24.91
CA PRO A 95 2.35 -11.78 -24.25
C PRO A 95 0.91 -12.15 -23.80
N PRO A 96 0.61 -13.46 -23.69
CA PRO A 96 -0.66 -13.91 -23.13
C PRO A 96 -0.90 -13.28 -21.74
N GLY A 97 -2.14 -12.97 -21.42
CA GLY A 97 -2.51 -12.53 -20.06
C GLY A 97 -2.22 -13.63 -19.04
N LEU A 98 -2.09 -13.22 -17.78
CA LEU A 98 -1.96 -14.18 -16.68
C LEU A 98 -3.17 -15.13 -16.67
N PRO A 99 -2.95 -16.42 -16.40
CA PRO A 99 -4.03 -17.40 -16.38
C PRO A 99 -5.08 -17.06 -15.30
N ALA A 100 -6.35 -17.14 -15.67
CA ALA A 100 -7.47 -16.86 -14.75
C ALA A 100 -7.49 -17.79 -13.51
N TYR A 101 -6.92 -18.99 -13.60
CA TYR A 101 -6.86 -19.92 -12.48
C TYR A 101 -6.01 -19.42 -11.30
N LEU A 102 -5.00 -18.56 -11.53
CA LEU A 102 -4.21 -17.97 -10.44
C LEU A 102 -5.09 -17.06 -9.57
N ASP A 103 -6.06 -16.38 -10.16
CA ASP A 103 -7.00 -15.57 -9.40
C ASP A 103 -7.94 -16.43 -8.57
N GLU A 104 -8.39 -17.56 -9.09
CA GLU A 104 -9.25 -18.52 -8.38
C GLU A 104 -8.50 -19.20 -7.23
N GLU A 105 -7.25 -19.61 -7.45
CA GLU A 105 -6.40 -20.21 -6.41
C GLU A 105 -6.12 -19.19 -5.29
N LEU A 106 -5.78 -17.96 -5.63
CA LEU A 106 -5.57 -16.89 -4.67
C LEU A 106 -6.85 -16.59 -3.87
N GLN A 107 -8.00 -16.54 -4.53
CA GLN A 107 -9.29 -16.35 -3.85
C GLN A 107 -9.61 -17.51 -2.91
N SER A 108 -9.34 -18.74 -3.31
CA SER A 108 -9.53 -19.92 -2.45
C SER A 108 -8.64 -19.85 -1.20
N VAL A 109 -7.37 -19.52 -1.36
CA VAL A 109 -6.43 -19.37 -0.24
C VAL A 109 -6.85 -18.24 0.70
N LEU A 110 -7.27 -17.11 0.16
CA LEU A 110 -7.76 -15.97 0.95
C LEU A 110 -9.04 -16.35 1.72
N GLN A 111 -9.93 -17.11 1.10
CA GLN A 111 -11.17 -17.56 1.75
C GLN A 111 -10.89 -18.55 2.89
N ASP A 112 -9.98 -19.52 2.70
CA ASP A 112 -9.54 -20.44 3.76
C ASP A 112 -8.87 -19.69 4.91
N PHE A 113 -8.00 -18.72 4.60
CA PHE A 113 -7.35 -17.87 5.60
C PHE A 113 -8.37 -17.06 6.40
N ARG A 114 -9.34 -16.44 5.72
CA ARG A 114 -10.44 -15.71 6.37
C ARG A 114 -11.25 -16.63 7.30
N GLN A 115 -11.56 -17.83 6.84
CA GLN A 115 -12.29 -18.81 7.63
C GLN A 115 -11.54 -19.19 8.91
N ARG A 116 -10.24 -19.43 8.83
CA ARG A 116 -9.39 -19.75 9.99
C ARG A 116 -9.29 -18.60 10.98
N ILE A 117 -9.18 -17.37 10.48
CA ILE A 117 -9.21 -16.18 11.34
C ILE A 117 -10.55 -16.09 12.08
N LEU A 118 -11.68 -16.24 11.38
CA LEU A 118 -13.01 -16.19 11.99
C LEU A 118 -13.20 -17.29 13.05
N GLN A 119 -12.70 -18.50 12.81
CA GLN A 119 -12.74 -19.57 13.80
C GLN A 119 -11.90 -19.24 15.04
N SER A 120 -10.68 -18.72 14.85
CA SER A 120 -9.80 -18.32 15.95
C SER A 120 -10.41 -17.19 16.77
N MET A 121 -10.99 -16.19 16.11
CA MET A 121 -11.71 -15.09 16.77
C MET A 121 -12.93 -15.61 17.54
N GLY A 122 -13.69 -16.55 16.98
CA GLY A 122 -14.83 -17.17 17.64
C GLY A 122 -14.45 -17.87 18.94
N VAL A 123 -13.36 -18.63 18.96
CA VAL A 123 -12.86 -19.29 20.17
C VAL A 123 -12.46 -18.27 21.23
N LEU A 124 -11.72 -17.21 20.87
CA LEU A 124 -11.30 -16.15 21.80
C LEU A 124 -12.51 -15.38 22.35
N ASN A 125 -13.52 -15.13 21.53
CA ASN A 125 -14.75 -14.49 21.95
C ASN A 125 -15.54 -15.35 22.93
N LEU A 126 -15.65 -16.65 22.69
CA LEU A 126 -16.30 -17.59 23.62
C LEU A 126 -15.59 -17.66 24.99
N GLN A 127 -14.27 -17.45 25.03
CA GLN A 127 -13.55 -17.33 26.28
C GLN A 127 -13.80 -15.97 26.97
N GLY A 128 -14.42 -15.02 26.27
CA GLY A 128 -14.71 -13.66 26.75
C GLY A 128 -13.43 -12.88 27.09
N THR A 129 -12.35 -13.13 26.38
CA THR A 129 -11.07 -12.41 26.47
C THR A 129 -10.91 -11.40 25.36
N MET A 130 -11.85 -11.38 24.41
CA MET A 130 -11.85 -10.52 23.23
C MET A 130 -13.27 -9.99 22.98
N LEU A 131 -13.40 -8.72 22.64
CA LEU A 131 -14.64 -8.06 22.24
C LEU A 131 -14.38 -7.22 20.99
N GLN A 132 -15.30 -7.25 20.05
CA GLN A 132 -15.25 -6.43 18.85
C GLN A 132 -16.31 -5.34 18.90
N VAL A 133 -15.93 -4.10 18.60
CA VAL A 133 -16.82 -2.93 18.47
C VAL A 133 -16.44 -2.20 17.19
N GLY A 134 -17.33 -2.21 16.21
CA GLY A 134 -17.01 -1.69 14.88
C GLY A 134 -15.80 -2.40 14.25
N GLU A 135 -14.80 -1.63 13.89
CA GLU A 135 -13.54 -2.15 13.33
C GLU A 135 -12.47 -2.47 14.38
N LYS A 136 -12.72 -2.08 15.65
CA LYS A 136 -11.76 -2.31 16.74
C LYS A 136 -11.99 -3.63 17.44
N ILE A 137 -10.90 -4.25 17.86
CA ILE A 137 -10.90 -5.44 18.71
C ILE A 137 -10.21 -5.09 20.03
N PHE A 138 -10.91 -5.28 21.14
CA PHE A 138 -10.37 -5.19 22.49
C PHE A 138 -10.06 -6.58 23.02
N SER A 139 -8.84 -6.81 23.47
CA SER A 139 -8.42 -8.12 23.98
C SER A 139 -7.57 -8.00 25.24
N THR A 140 -7.67 -9.01 26.10
CA THR A 140 -6.89 -9.08 27.35
C THR A 140 -6.23 -10.47 27.51
N ASN A 141 -5.03 -10.49 28.09
CA ASN A 141 -4.36 -11.71 28.52
C ASN A 141 -4.68 -12.06 29.99
N GLY A 142 -5.52 -11.27 30.67
CA GLY A 142 -5.88 -11.44 32.07
C GLY A 142 -4.80 -11.08 33.09
N GLN A 143 -3.66 -10.54 32.63
CA GLN A 143 -2.54 -10.16 33.51
C GLN A 143 -2.54 -8.67 33.82
N SER A 144 -2.00 -8.31 34.99
CA SER A 144 -1.87 -6.93 35.43
C SER A 144 -0.40 -6.52 35.53
N THR A 145 -0.09 -5.33 35.05
CA THR A 145 1.23 -4.70 35.16
C THR A 145 1.09 -3.18 35.21
N ASN A 146 2.18 -2.44 35.33
CA ASN A 146 2.15 -0.97 35.27
C ASN A 146 1.91 -0.46 33.85
N PHE A 147 1.66 0.82 33.69
CA PHE A 147 1.30 1.43 32.39
C PHE A 147 2.33 1.13 31.30
N GLN A 148 3.63 1.26 31.60
CA GLN A 148 4.69 0.97 30.64
C GLN A 148 4.70 -0.51 30.23
N GLY A 149 4.54 -1.44 31.18
CA GLY A 149 4.47 -2.87 30.89
C GLY A 149 3.26 -3.23 30.04
N ILE A 150 2.10 -2.56 30.24
CA ILE A 150 0.94 -2.72 29.37
C ILE A 150 1.26 -2.22 27.96
N ASN A 151 1.86 -1.04 27.84
CA ASN A 151 2.21 -0.47 26.54
C ASN A 151 3.17 -1.37 25.76
N GLU A 152 4.20 -1.90 26.42
CA GLU A 152 5.14 -2.84 25.80
C GLU A 152 4.46 -4.16 25.39
N THR A 153 3.54 -4.66 26.22
CA THR A 153 2.80 -5.89 25.93
C THR A 153 1.90 -5.73 24.71
N CYS A 154 1.14 -4.63 24.65
CA CYS A 154 0.27 -4.35 23.52
C CYS A 154 1.07 -4.09 22.24
N ALA A 155 2.15 -3.33 22.31
CA ALA A 155 3.02 -3.08 21.16
C ALA A 155 3.65 -4.36 20.60
N LYS A 156 4.12 -5.28 21.47
CA LYS A 156 4.63 -6.60 21.05
C LYS A 156 3.56 -7.47 20.38
N ALA A 157 2.30 -7.28 20.73
CA ALA A 157 1.17 -7.96 20.12
C ALA A 157 0.69 -7.31 18.80
N GLY A 158 1.30 -6.18 18.40
CA GLY A 158 0.92 -5.42 17.20
C GLY A 158 -0.26 -4.47 17.40
N GLY A 159 -0.62 -4.16 18.65
CA GLY A 159 -1.69 -3.24 19.02
C GLY A 159 -1.23 -2.11 19.92
N SER A 160 -2.18 -1.42 20.53
CA SER A 160 -1.96 -0.36 21.51
C SER A 160 -2.80 -0.57 22.77
N ILE A 161 -2.58 0.23 23.81
CA ILE A 161 -3.42 0.20 25.01
C ILE A 161 -4.84 0.58 24.63
N ALA A 162 -5.82 -0.16 25.13
CA ALA A 162 -7.24 0.07 24.86
C ALA A 162 -7.64 1.51 25.18
N THR A 163 -8.26 2.18 24.21
CA THR A 163 -8.54 3.61 24.25
C THR A 163 -9.94 3.88 23.73
N PRO A 164 -10.95 4.11 24.58
CA PRO A 164 -12.30 4.34 24.14
C PRO A 164 -12.46 5.71 23.48
N ARG A 165 -13.10 5.75 22.32
CA ARG A 165 -13.43 6.97 21.55
C ARG A 165 -14.90 7.33 21.60
N ASN A 166 -15.72 6.45 22.14
CA ASN A 166 -17.18 6.62 22.31
C ASN A 166 -17.71 5.72 23.44
N ALA A 167 -19.00 5.84 23.72
CA ALA A 167 -19.65 5.10 24.81
C ALA A 167 -19.71 3.59 24.56
N GLU A 168 -19.77 3.15 23.30
CA GLU A 168 -19.83 1.74 22.94
C GLU A 168 -18.47 1.05 23.21
N GLU A 169 -17.38 1.67 22.77
CA GLU A 169 -16.02 1.22 23.08
C GLU A 169 -15.74 1.22 24.59
N ASN A 170 -16.18 2.27 25.29
CA ASN A 170 -16.08 2.36 26.73
C ASN A 170 -16.79 1.20 27.43
N SER A 171 -18.00 0.85 26.98
CA SER A 171 -18.79 -0.26 27.53
C SER A 171 -18.14 -1.61 27.27
N ALA A 172 -17.50 -1.80 26.12
CA ALA A 172 -16.75 -3.02 25.81
C ALA A 172 -15.55 -3.21 26.74
N ILE A 173 -14.74 -2.16 26.93
CA ILE A 173 -13.59 -2.20 27.83
C ILE A 173 -14.09 -2.44 29.28
N MET A 174 -15.15 -1.75 29.70
CA MET A 174 -15.77 -1.95 31.01
C MET A 174 -16.17 -3.41 31.24
N SER A 175 -16.72 -4.09 30.23
CA SER A 175 -17.12 -5.50 30.35
C SER A 175 -15.93 -6.41 30.66
N LEU A 176 -14.74 -6.14 30.07
CA LEU A 176 -13.51 -6.84 30.40
C LEU A 176 -13.03 -6.52 31.82
N VAL A 177 -13.07 -5.25 32.22
CA VAL A 177 -12.74 -4.80 33.59
C VAL A 177 -13.62 -5.49 34.64
N GLN A 178 -14.92 -5.58 34.39
CA GLN A 178 -15.88 -6.27 35.27
C GLN A 178 -15.61 -7.75 35.34
N LYS A 179 -15.38 -8.41 34.21
CA LYS A 179 -15.08 -9.85 34.15
C LYS A 179 -13.88 -10.25 35.01
N TYR A 180 -12.83 -9.43 34.98
CA TYR A 180 -11.61 -9.67 35.77
C TYR A 180 -11.65 -9.04 37.16
N ASN A 181 -12.75 -8.39 37.49
CA ASN A 181 -13.01 -7.77 38.82
C ASN A 181 -11.85 -6.83 39.26
N THR A 182 -11.31 -6.02 38.38
CA THR A 182 -10.16 -5.14 38.61
C THR A 182 -10.34 -3.79 37.92
N TYR A 183 -9.28 -3.04 37.73
CA TYR A 183 -9.22 -1.78 36.98
C TYR A 183 -8.28 -1.95 35.79
N ALA A 184 -8.42 -1.13 34.74
CA ALA A 184 -7.53 -1.14 33.57
C ALA A 184 -7.02 0.26 33.27
N TYR A 185 -5.77 0.39 32.83
CA TYR A 185 -5.33 1.64 32.22
C TYR A 185 -5.90 1.78 30.83
N LEU A 186 -6.21 3.04 30.49
CA LEU A 186 -6.58 3.47 29.14
C LEU A 186 -5.36 4.10 28.46
N GLY A 187 -5.31 4.05 27.14
CA GLY A 187 -4.26 4.70 26.33
C GLY A 187 -4.35 6.22 26.32
N ILE A 188 -4.50 6.80 27.49
CA ILE A 188 -4.69 8.22 27.73
C ILE A 188 -3.71 8.68 28.81
N THR A 189 -3.02 9.78 28.55
CA THR A 189 -2.05 10.35 29.50
C THR A 189 -2.23 11.85 29.63
N GLU A 190 -1.88 12.37 30.82
CA GLU A 190 -1.80 13.81 31.05
C GLU A 190 -0.61 14.42 30.30
N GLY A 191 -0.84 15.52 29.63
CA GLY A 191 0.19 16.29 28.94
C GLY A 191 0.44 17.66 29.54
N LYS A 192 0.98 18.58 28.78
CA LYS A 192 1.20 19.96 29.18
C LYS A 192 0.19 20.89 28.50
N PRO A 193 -0.44 21.84 29.21
CA PRO A 193 -0.36 22.07 30.67
C PRO A 193 -1.10 20.98 31.47
N PRO A 194 -0.80 20.85 32.80
CA PRO A 194 -1.50 19.92 33.69
C PRO A 194 -3.02 20.05 33.63
N GLY A 195 -3.74 18.93 33.73
CA GLY A 195 -5.18 18.85 33.57
C GLY A 195 -5.65 18.71 32.12
N LYS A 196 -4.73 18.57 31.17
CA LYS A 196 -5.02 18.28 29.75
C LYS A 196 -4.59 16.85 29.44
N PHE A 197 -5.51 16.06 28.92
CA PHE A 197 -5.31 14.66 28.58
C PHE A 197 -5.27 14.45 27.08
N TYR A 198 -4.39 13.53 26.67
CA TYR A 198 -4.12 13.21 25.28
C TYR A 198 -4.12 11.71 25.09
N TYR A 199 -4.54 11.29 23.92
CA TYR A 199 -4.33 9.92 23.47
C TYR A 199 -2.84 9.66 23.22
N LEU A 200 -2.41 8.40 23.19
CA LEU A 200 -1.00 8.03 22.96
C LEU A 200 -0.43 8.52 21.63
N ASN A 201 -1.28 8.80 20.64
CA ASN A 201 -0.88 9.40 19.38
C ASN A 201 -0.69 10.94 19.45
N GLY A 202 -0.87 11.54 20.62
CA GLY A 202 -0.71 12.98 20.85
C GLY A 202 -1.95 13.83 20.54
N SER A 203 -3.05 13.25 20.02
CA SER A 203 -4.27 14.02 19.80
C SER A 203 -5.01 14.27 21.10
N PRO A 204 -5.73 15.42 21.24
CA PRO A 204 -6.53 15.71 22.41
C PRO A 204 -7.63 14.66 22.62
N VAL A 205 -7.98 14.39 23.88
CA VAL A 205 -9.08 13.50 24.22
C VAL A 205 -10.41 14.21 23.93
N GLU A 206 -11.23 13.61 23.06
CA GLU A 206 -12.53 14.15 22.68
C GLU A 206 -13.67 13.51 23.48
N TYR A 207 -13.65 12.18 23.64
CA TYR A 207 -14.59 11.44 24.45
C TYR A 207 -14.05 11.27 25.87
N THR A 208 -14.86 11.54 26.88
CA THR A 208 -14.51 11.38 28.30
C THR A 208 -15.66 10.74 29.08
N ASN A 209 -15.30 9.98 30.13
CA ASN A 209 -16.26 9.40 31.06
C ASN A 209 -15.71 9.46 32.51
N TRP A 210 -15.27 10.66 32.92
CA TRP A 210 -14.67 10.88 34.22
C TRP A 210 -15.65 10.57 35.38
N TYR A 211 -15.12 9.96 36.45
CA TYR A 211 -15.83 9.87 37.71
C TYR A 211 -16.07 11.28 38.26
N SER A 212 -17.13 11.43 39.09
CA SER A 212 -17.51 12.74 39.67
C SER A 212 -16.37 13.33 40.49
N GLY A 213 -15.88 14.50 40.10
CA GLY A 213 -14.74 15.17 40.74
C GLY A 213 -13.38 14.88 40.13
N GLU A 214 -13.30 13.98 39.14
CA GLU A 214 -12.06 13.69 38.38
C GLU A 214 -12.00 14.46 37.05
N PRO A 215 -10.80 14.71 36.53
CA PRO A 215 -9.47 14.40 37.04
C PRO A 215 -9.03 15.37 38.15
N ALA A 216 -8.48 14.87 39.25
CA ALA A 216 -8.09 15.63 40.43
C ALA A 216 -6.59 15.73 40.68
N GLY A 217 -5.79 14.84 40.06
CA GLY A 217 -4.36 14.69 40.32
C GLY A 217 -3.44 15.78 39.76
N LYS A 218 -3.85 16.54 38.74
CA LYS A 218 -3.19 17.67 38.04
C LYS A 218 -1.67 17.71 38.18
N GLY A 219 -0.98 17.04 37.24
CA GLY A 219 0.48 16.98 37.17
C GLY A 219 1.13 15.98 38.14
N ARG A 220 0.36 15.26 38.96
CA ARG A 220 0.85 14.22 39.86
C ARG A 220 0.39 12.81 39.44
N GLU A 221 -0.73 12.71 38.76
CA GLU A 221 -1.34 11.48 38.29
C GLU A 221 -1.51 11.57 36.78
N SER A 222 -0.60 10.93 36.05
CA SER A 222 -0.45 11.17 34.60
C SER A 222 -1.09 10.10 33.72
N CYS A 223 -1.63 9.02 34.30
CA CYS A 223 -2.28 7.94 33.56
C CYS A 223 -3.76 7.87 33.91
N VAL A 224 -4.59 7.44 32.97
CA VAL A 224 -6.02 7.28 33.16
C VAL A 224 -6.35 5.82 33.36
N GLU A 225 -7.10 5.51 34.40
CA GLU A 225 -7.65 4.18 34.66
C GLU A 225 -9.17 4.16 34.56
N MET A 226 -9.72 3.02 34.17
CA MET A 226 -11.15 2.75 34.14
C MET A 226 -11.57 1.94 35.36
N TYR A 227 -12.62 2.38 36.04
CA TYR A 227 -13.30 1.66 37.09
C TYR A 227 -14.28 0.62 36.55
N LYS A 228 -14.80 -0.25 37.45
CA LYS A 228 -15.78 -1.31 37.09
C LYS A 228 -17.10 -0.78 36.58
N ASP A 229 -17.46 0.44 36.91
CA ASP A 229 -18.66 1.11 36.41
C ASP A 229 -18.42 1.82 35.05
N GLY A 230 -17.21 1.71 34.50
CA GLY A 230 -16.83 2.33 33.24
C GLY A 230 -16.40 3.79 33.36
N THR A 231 -16.46 4.39 34.59
CA THR A 231 -15.96 5.74 34.81
C THR A 231 -14.44 5.77 34.91
N TRP A 232 -13.85 6.93 34.70
CA TRP A 232 -12.41 7.13 34.63
C TRP A 232 -11.87 7.93 35.81
N ASN A 233 -10.64 7.64 36.17
CA ASN A 233 -9.86 8.36 37.18
C ASN A 233 -8.44 8.61 36.67
N ASP A 234 -7.83 9.76 36.97
CA ASP A 234 -6.40 9.95 36.78
C ASP A 234 -5.64 9.29 37.94
N ARG A 235 -4.54 8.63 37.63
CA ARG A 235 -3.76 7.84 38.59
C ARG A 235 -2.28 7.81 38.25
N SER A 236 -1.45 7.50 39.25
CA SER A 236 -0.04 7.20 39.02
C SER A 236 0.12 6.03 38.06
N CYS A 237 1.01 6.16 37.07
CA CYS A 237 1.30 5.14 36.04
C CYS A 237 2.01 3.88 36.61
N LEU A 238 2.36 3.87 37.87
CA LEU A 238 3.10 2.79 38.53
C LEU A 238 2.20 1.71 39.17
N GLN A 239 0.90 1.91 39.19
CA GLN A 239 -0.03 0.92 39.72
C GLN A 239 -0.14 -0.29 38.76
N TYR A 240 -0.49 -1.44 39.31
CA TYR A 240 -0.74 -2.65 38.50
C TYR A 240 -2.21 -2.67 38.09
N ARG A 241 -2.44 -2.71 36.79
CA ARG A 241 -3.78 -2.71 36.18
C ARG A 241 -3.86 -3.79 35.09
N LEU A 242 -5.07 -4.23 34.81
CA LEU A 242 -5.35 -5.22 33.79
C LEU A 242 -4.84 -4.74 32.44
N THR A 243 -4.12 -5.62 31.75
CA THR A 243 -3.66 -5.39 30.37
C THR A 243 -4.82 -5.60 29.42
N ILE A 244 -5.28 -4.53 28.79
CA ILE A 244 -6.25 -4.57 27.68
C ILE A 244 -5.64 -3.84 26.50
N CYS A 245 -5.57 -4.51 25.35
CA CYS A 245 -5.05 -3.96 24.10
C CYS A 245 -6.19 -3.75 23.11
N GLU A 246 -6.03 -2.76 22.22
CA GLU A 246 -6.84 -2.56 21.03
C GLU A 246 -6.04 -2.85 19.75
N PHE A 247 -6.71 -3.35 18.72
CA PHE A 247 -6.19 -3.71 17.40
C PHE A 247 -7.08 -3.16 16.29
#